data_4fd4db1775865e2db15df7b41324791a
#
_entry.id   4fd4db1775865e2db15df7b41324791a
#
_cell.length_a   1.000
_cell.length_b   1.000
_cell.length_c   1.000
_cell.angle_alpha   90.00
_cell.angle_beta   90.00
_cell.angle_gamma   90.00
#
_symmetry.space_group_name_H-M   'P 1'
#
loop_
_entity.id
_entity.type
_entity.pdbx_description
1 polymer ?
#
loop_
_entity_poly.entity_id
_entity_poly.type
_entity_poly.pdbx_seq_one_letter_code
_entity_poly.pdbx_strand_id
1 'polypeptide(L)'
;MDNSTLWASWVIKGQELSIFHSGDSGYSDHFKAIGERLGPIDMTFIKIGGYGLDLGWQDIHMIPERSIDAHIDVQGQVLFPIHWGTFQLSNHDWDEPINRAVFASESAGISMVTPMLGEKITAGQPVQTSHWWSNLSGDVNSD
;
A
#
# COMPACT_ATOMS: atom_id res chain seq x y z
N MET A 1 4.80 19.11 20.90
CA MET A 1 5.87 18.09 20.98
C MET A 1 6.68 18.26 19.71
N ASP A 2 7.93 18.65 19.86
CA ASP A 2 8.80 18.74 18.69
C ASP A 2 9.19 17.31 18.30
N ASN A 3 8.79 16.88 17.10
CA ASN A 3 9.22 15.60 16.55
C ASN A 3 10.72 15.71 16.24
N SER A 4 11.53 15.10 17.08
CA SER A 4 13.00 15.10 16.93
C SER A 4 13.49 14.11 15.85
N THR A 5 12.58 13.29 15.29
CA THR A 5 12.88 12.31 14.25
C THR A 5 11.95 12.52 13.06
N LEU A 6 12.46 12.28 11.86
CA LEU A 6 11.67 12.31 10.63
C LEU A 6 10.99 10.97 10.39
N TRP A 7 9.82 10.99 9.73
CA TRP A 7 9.25 9.78 9.13
C TRP A 7 10.20 9.25 8.05
N ALA A 8 10.22 7.93 7.89
CA ALA A 8 11.12 7.30 6.94
C ALA A 8 10.41 6.21 6.14
N SER A 9 10.81 6.07 4.88
CA SER A 9 10.61 4.89 4.07
C SER A 9 11.92 4.10 3.97
N TRP A 10 11.82 2.82 3.62
CA TRP A 10 12.97 1.92 3.65
C TRP A 10 13.08 1.14 2.34
N VAL A 11 14.29 1.11 1.77
CA VAL A 11 14.66 0.16 0.73
C VAL A 11 15.62 -0.85 1.32
N ILE A 12 15.24 -2.12 1.29
CA ILE A 12 16.04 -3.24 1.76
C ILE A 12 16.47 -4.03 0.54
N LYS A 13 17.78 -4.13 0.30
CA LYS A 13 18.36 -4.91 -0.80
C LYS A 13 19.12 -6.11 -0.26
N GLY A 14 18.59 -7.31 -0.56
CA GLY A 14 19.28 -8.57 -0.40
C GLY A 14 20.10 -8.94 -1.64
N GLN A 15 20.62 -10.17 -1.67
CA GLN A 15 21.35 -10.69 -2.84
C GLN A 15 20.39 -11.02 -3.99
N GLU A 16 19.16 -11.46 -3.69
CA GLU A 16 18.20 -11.97 -4.68
C GLU A 16 16.88 -11.17 -4.70
N LEU A 17 16.65 -10.34 -3.70
CA LEU A 17 15.37 -9.64 -3.52
C LEU A 17 15.58 -8.22 -3.00
N SER A 18 14.84 -7.28 -3.56
CA SER A 18 14.72 -5.91 -3.08
C SER A 18 13.31 -5.62 -2.61
N ILE A 19 13.19 -4.94 -1.48
CA ILE A 19 11.90 -4.57 -0.87
C ILE A 19 11.88 -3.07 -0.61
N PHE A 20 10.75 -2.42 -0.90
CA PHE A 20 10.47 -1.07 -0.48
C PHE A 20 9.29 -1.05 0.50
N HIS A 21 9.43 -0.30 1.58
CA HIS A 21 8.35 -0.03 2.53
C HIS A 21 8.13 1.48 2.63
N SER A 22 6.93 1.94 2.30
CA SER A 22 6.61 3.37 2.22
C SER A 22 6.68 4.10 3.56
N GLY A 23 6.55 3.36 4.66
CA GLY A 23 6.19 4.00 5.92
C GLY A 23 4.82 4.65 5.82
N ASP A 24 4.61 5.65 6.66
CA ASP A 24 3.37 6.40 6.77
C ASP A 24 3.53 7.74 6.04
N SER A 25 3.44 7.71 4.71
CA SER A 25 3.79 8.84 3.83
C SER A 25 2.62 9.31 2.98
N GLY A 26 2.57 10.61 2.72
CA GLY A 26 1.85 11.19 1.60
C GLY A 26 2.61 10.98 0.28
N TYR A 27 1.95 11.28 -0.85
CA TYR A 27 2.57 11.17 -2.16
C TYR A 27 3.36 12.44 -2.52
N SER A 28 4.61 12.25 -2.98
CA SER A 28 5.42 13.34 -3.56
C SER A 28 6.56 12.79 -4.42
N ASP A 29 7.37 13.68 -5.01
CA ASP A 29 8.46 13.36 -5.95
C ASP A 29 9.55 12.44 -5.38
N HIS A 30 9.58 12.23 -4.07
CA HIS A 30 10.57 11.35 -3.45
C HIS A 30 10.43 9.89 -3.91
N PHE A 31 9.22 9.40 -4.24
CA PHE A 31 9.02 8.06 -4.78
C PHE A 31 9.75 7.88 -6.11
N LYS A 32 9.63 8.85 -7.01
CA LYS A 32 10.33 8.86 -8.28
C LYS A 32 11.84 8.89 -8.09
N ALA A 33 12.34 9.74 -7.20
CA ALA A 33 13.75 9.82 -6.88
C ALA A 33 14.30 8.50 -6.30
N ILE A 34 13.49 7.78 -5.51
CA ILE A 34 13.84 6.44 -5.00
C ILE A 34 13.91 5.44 -6.16
N GLY A 35 12.93 5.41 -7.05
CA GLY A 35 12.91 4.53 -8.21
C GLY A 35 14.10 4.75 -9.14
N GLU A 36 14.43 6.00 -9.45
CA GLU A 36 15.58 6.36 -10.31
C GLU A 36 16.92 5.93 -9.70
N ARG A 37 17.05 5.97 -8.38
CA ARG A 37 18.31 5.67 -7.68
C ARG A 37 18.45 4.22 -7.27
N LEU A 38 17.35 3.56 -6.93
CA LEU A 38 17.35 2.26 -6.23
C LEU A 38 16.48 1.19 -6.92
N GLY A 39 15.66 1.58 -7.90
CA GLY A 39 14.83 0.64 -8.66
C GLY A 39 15.63 -0.19 -9.68
N PRO A 40 14.99 -1.17 -10.33
CA PRO A 40 13.65 -1.65 -10.00
C PRO A 40 13.60 -2.37 -8.64
N ILE A 41 12.39 -2.41 -8.04
CA ILE A 41 12.12 -3.01 -6.73
C ILE A 41 11.22 -4.24 -6.93
N ASP A 42 11.61 -5.39 -6.40
CA ASP A 42 10.85 -6.63 -6.60
C ASP A 42 9.51 -6.63 -5.88
N MET A 43 9.45 -6.10 -4.64
CA MET A 43 8.23 -6.04 -3.86
C MET A 43 8.11 -4.71 -3.11
N THR A 44 6.95 -4.06 -3.23
CA THR A 44 6.67 -2.80 -2.55
C THR A 44 5.54 -2.95 -1.55
N PHE A 45 5.78 -2.52 -0.32
CA PHE A 45 4.80 -2.43 0.75
C PHE A 45 4.38 -0.97 0.88
N ILE A 46 3.21 -0.62 0.31
CA ILE A 46 2.76 0.77 0.24
C ILE A 46 1.44 0.93 0.97
N LYS A 47 1.39 1.93 1.83
CA LYS A 47 0.18 2.28 2.57
C LYS A 47 -0.93 2.70 1.61
N ILE A 48 -2.17 2.26 1.91
CA ILE A 48 -3.36 2.63 1.13
C ILE A 48 -4.48 3.25 1.96
N GLY A 49 -4.46 3.11 3.28
CA GLY A 49 -5.52 3.54 4.18
C GLY A 49 -5.17 4.77 5.03
N GLY A 50 -6.13 5.21 5.85
CA GLY A 50 -5.94 6.30 6.79
C GLY A 50 -6.01 7.70 6.18
N TYR A 51 -6.48 7.85 4.94
CA TYR A 51 -6.65 9.16 4.30
C TYR A 51 -7.94 9.83 4.76
N GLY A 52 -7.96 11.17 4.71
CA GLY A 52 -9.13 11.98 5.00
C GLY A 52 -9.12 13.19 4.08
N LEU A 53 -9.99 13.19 3.06
CA LEU A 53 -10.07 14.27 2.07
C LEU A 53 -10.49 15.60 2.71
N ASP A 54 -11.35 15.53 3.71
CA ASP A 54 -11.90 16.66 4.48
C ASP A 54 -11.01 17.06 5.67
N LEU A 55 -10.02 16.24 6.03
CA LEU A 55 -9.12 16.49 7.15
C LEU A 55 -7.80 17.18 6.76
N GLY A 56 -7.59 17.45 5.48
CA GLY A 56 -6.34 18.02 4.97
C GLY A 56 -5.12 17.10 5.11
N TRP A 57 -5.34 15.79 5.20
CA TRP A 57 -4.29 14.79 5.42
C TRP A 57 -3.62 14.27 4.15
N GLN A 58 -3.97 14.83 2.98
CA GLN A 58 -3.47 14.35 1.67
C GLN A 58 -1.95 14.38 1.56
N ASP A 59 -1.30 15.34 2.23
CA ASP A 59 0.16 15.46 2.26
C ASP A 59 0.85 14.45 3.19
N ILE A 60 0.07 13.82 4.10
CA ILE A 60 0.57 12.87 5.08
C ILE A 60 0.11 11.46 4.75
N HIS A 61 -1.14 11.31 4.30
CA HIS A 61 -1.77 10.03 3.99
C HIS A 61 -2.32 10.06 2.57
N MET A 62 -1.60 9.43 1.64
CA MET A 62 -2.04 9.35 0.25
C MET A 62 -3.29 8.46 0.10
N ILE A 63 -4.14 8.81 -0.86
CA ILE A 63 -5.27 8.00 -1.28
C ILE A 63 -4.78 6.76 -2.06
N PRO A 64 -5.59 5.69 -2.16
CA PRO A 64 -5.19 4.44 -2.82
C PRO A 64 -4.65 4.62 -4.23
N GLU A 65 -5.24 5.49 -5.04
CA GLU A 65 -4.79 5.76 -6.41
C GLU A 65 -3.37 6.34 -6.44
N ARG A 66 -3.05 7.22 -5.47
CA ARG A 66 -1.68 7.76 -5.33
C ARG A 66 -0.70 6.71 -4.82
N SER A 67 -1.17 5.71 -4.10
CA SER A 67 -0.33 4.57 -3.71
C SER A 67 0.06 3.71 -4.92
N ILE A 68 -0.82 3.61 -5.92
CA ILE A 68 -0.50 3.00 -7.20
C ILE A 68 0.54 3.84 -7.98
N ASP A 69 0.37 5.16 -8.03
CA ASP A 69 1.37 6.06 -8.63
C ASP A 69 2.74 5.90 -7.94
N ALA A 70 2.75 5.83 -6.60
CA ALA A 70 3.97 5.62 -5.82
C ALA A 70 4.66 4.28 -6.15
N HIS A 71 3.88 3.21 -6.34
CA HIS A 71 4.39 1.92 -6.79
C HIS A 71 5.06 2.00 -8.16
N ILE A 72 4.43 2.69 -9.10
CA ILE A 72 4.98 2.92 -10.45
C ILE A 72 6.28 3.72 -10.34
N ASP A 73 6.27 4.79 -9.58
CA ASP A 73 7.40 5.71 -9.43
C ASP A 73 8.63 5.04 -8.80
N VAL A 74 8.45 4.17 -7.81
CA VAL A 74 9.57 3.38 -7.26
C VAL A 74 9.98 2.21 -8.16
N GLN A 75 9.36 2.04 -9.31
CA GLN A 75 9.59 0.95 -10.27
C GLN A 75 9.33 -0.42 -9.65
N GLY A 76 8.24 -0.54 -8.88
CA GLY A 76 7.83 -1.77 -8.21
C GLY A 76 7.33 -2.84 -9.20
N GLN A 77 7.64 -4.12 -8.93
CA GLN A 77 7.15 -5.24 -9.74
C GLN A 77 5.87 -5.84 -9.16
N VAL A 78 5.83 -6.02 -7.83
CA VAL A 78 4.67 -6.56 -7.11
C VAL A 78 4.30 -5.61 -5.98
N LEU A 79 3.05 -5.15 -5.95
CA LEU A 79 2.50 -4.31 -4.89
C LEU A 79 1.87 -5.14 -3.78
N PHE A 80 2.26 -4.86 -2.55
CA PHE A 80 1.64 -5.35 -1.34
C PHE A 80 1.01 -4.17 -0.60
N PRO A 81 -0.33 -3.99 -0.63
CA PRO A 81 -1.00 -2.91 0.06
C PRO A 81 -0.97 -3.12 1.58
N ILE A 82 -0.55 -2.11 2.30
CA ILE A 82 -0.47 -2.12 3.77
C ILE A 82 -1.27 -0.97 4.38
N HIS A 83 -1.35 -0.93 5.72
CA HIS A 83 -1.99 0.14 6.48
C HIS A 83 -3.50 0.24 6.19
N TRP A 84 -4.20 -0.88 6.19
CA TRP A 84 -5.65 -0.98 6.02
C TRP A 84 -6.23 -2.16 6.78
N GLY A 85 -7.56 -2.19 6.98
CA GLY A 85 -8.30 -3.36 7.48
C GLY A 85 -8.15 -3.68 8.98
N THR A 86 -7.33 -2.94 9.74
CA THR A 86 -7.12 -3.23 11.16
C THR A 86 -7.91 -2.29 12.07
N PHE A 87 -7.85 -0.99 11.84
CA PHE A 87 -8.56 0.02 12.61
C PHE A 87 -9.22 1.03 11.67
N GLN A 88 -10.44 1.41 12.00
CA GLN A 88 -11.13 2.51 11.33
C GLN A 88 -10.76 3.83 12.03
N LEU A 89 -9.66 4.43 11.63
CA LEU A 89 -9.14 5.68 12.17
C LEU A 89 -9.47 6.91 11.32
N SER A 90 -10.18 6.72 10.22
CA SER A 90 -10.49 7.73 9.22
C SER A 90 -11.99 7.70 8.86
N ASN A 91 -12.44 8.64 8.03
CA ASN A 91 -13.84 8.79 7.63
C ASN A 91 -14.28 7.86 6.49
N HIS A 92 -13.37 7.02 5.97
CA HIS A 92 -13.70 6.00 4.98
C HIS A 92 -14.06 4.67 5.63
N ASP A 93 -14.84 3.84 4.97
CA ASP A 93 -15.13 2.47 5.39
C ASP A 93 -13.84 1.63 5.43
N TRP A 94 -13.82 0.59 6.27
CA TRP A 94 -12.62 -0.20 6.53
C TRP A 94 -12.07 -0.91 5.27
N ASP A 95 -12.94 -1.28 4.33
CA ASP A 95 -12.61 -1.98 3.08
C ASP A 95 -12.56 -1.05 1.85
N GLU A 96 -12.95 0.23 1.98
CA GLU A 96 -12.86 1.20 0.88
C GLU A 96 -11.44 1.32 0.33
N PRO A 97 -10.37 1.44 1.16
CA PRO A 97 -9.01 1.58 0.64
C PRO A 97 -8.58 0.44 -0.26
N ILE A 98 -8.87 -0.82 0.14
CA ILE A 98 -8.45 -1.97 -0.64
C ILE A 98 -9.28 -2.12 -1.91
N ASN A 99 -10.59 -1.85 -1.87
CA ASN A 99 -11.45 -1.89 -3.06
C ASN A 99 -10.99 -0.87 -4.11
N ARG A 100 -10.64 0.35 -3.69
CA ARG A 100 -10.07 1.38 -4.57
C ARG A 100 -8.70 0.99 -5.12
N ALA A 101 -7.82 0.43 -4.26
CA ALA A 101 -6.49 -0.01 -4.67
C ALA A 101 -6.56 -1.14 -5.72
N VAL A 102 -7.48 -2.13 -5.54
CA VAL A 102 -7.74 -3.17 -6.54
C VAL A 102 -8.13 -2.57 -7.87
N PHE A 103 -9.16 -1.72 -7.87
CA PHE A 103 -9.64 -1.08 -9.11
C PHE A 103 -8.54 -0.28 -9.82
N ALA A 104 -7.76 0.48 -9.07
CA ALA A 104 -6.67 1.29 -9.62
C ALA A 104 -5.52 0.42 -10.15
N SER A 105 -5.14 -0.65 -9.43
CA SER A 105 -4.08 -1.57 -9.85
C SER A 105 -4.45 -2.35 -11.11
N GLU A 106 -5.69 -2.85 -11.21
CA GLU A 106 -6.21 -3.51 -12.41
C GLU A 106 -6.20 -2.57 -13.62
N SER A 107 -6.67 -1.33 -13.42
CA SER A 107 -6.70 -0.30 -14.47
C SER A 107 -5.30 0.06 -14.98
N ALA A 108 -4.29 0.00 -14.12
CA ALA A 108 -2.89 0.28 -14.44
C ALA A 108 -2.11 -0.97 -14.89
N GLY A 109 -2.71 -2.17 -14.84
CA GLY A 109 -2.03 -3.44 -15.18
C GLY A 109 -0.95 -3.84 -14.17
N ILE A 110 -1.11 -3.44 -12.90
CA ILE A 110 -0.14 -3.71 -11.83
C ILE A 110 -0.47 -5.04 -11.14
N SER A 111 0.58 -5.84 -10.92
CA SER A 111 0.49 -7.05 -10.10
C SER A 111 0.39 -6.67 -8.63
N MET A 112 -0.75 -6.96 -8.00
CA MET A 112 -0.99 -6.71 -6.58
C MET A 112 -1.32 -8.00 -5.84
N VAL A 113 -0.82 -8.15 -4.61
CA VAL A 113 -1.06 -9.32 -3.77
C VAL A 113 -1.69 -8.90 -2.44
N THR A 114 -2.74 -9.61 -2.04
CA THR A 114 -3.54 -9.33 -0.85
C THR A 114 -3.74 -10.59 -0.02
N PRO A 115 -2.68 -11.12 0.62
CA PRO A 115 -2.82 -12.32 1.43
C PRO A 115 -3.67 -12.07 2.66
N MET A 116 -4.32 -13.12 3.14
CA MET A 116 -4.94 -13.10 4.46
C MET A 116 -3.88 -12.95 5.56
N LEU A 117 -4.28 -12.44 6.73
CA LEU A 117 -3.39 -12.40 7.89
C LEU A 117 -2.89 -13.80 8.24
N GLY A 118 -1.56 -13.94 8.28
CA GLY A 118 -0.89 -15.23 8.53
C GLY A 118 -0.65 -16.08 7.29
N GLU A 119 -1.14 -15.69 6.13
CA GLU A 119 -0.86 -16.38 4.88
C GLU A 119 0.57 -16.14 4.43
N LYS A 120 1.27 -17.22 4.04
CA LYS A 120 2.66 -17.14 3.60
C LYS A 120 2.76 -16.70 2.15
N ILE A 121 3.53 -15.67 1.90
CA ILE A 121 3.99 -15.29 0.55
C ILE A 121 5.44 -15.68 0.37
N THR A 122 5.76 -16.17 -0.82
CA THR A 122 7.15 -16.43 -1.23
C THR A 122 7.46 -15.54 -2.43
N ALA A 123 8.49 -14.71 -2.30
CA ALA A 123 8.93 -13.85 -3.39
C ALA A 123 9.29 -14.68 -4.64
N GLY A 124 8.95 -14.14 -5.81
CA GLY A 124 9.19 -14.83 -7.09
C GLY A 124 8.23 -15.99 -7.39
N GLN A 125 7.30 -16.29 -6.51
CA GLN A 125 6.23 -17.26 -6.75
C GLN A 125 4.94 -16.54 -7.16
N PRO A 126 4.15 -17.11 -8.10
CA PRO A 126 2.82 -16.59 -8.38
C PRO A 126 1.98 -16.60 -7.10
N VAL A 127 1.45 -15.44 -6.73
CA VAL A 127 0.52 -15.33 -5.60
C VAL A 127 -0.88 -15.16 -6.16
N GLN A 128 -1.78 -16.05 -5.78
CA GLN A 128 -3.19 -15.86 -6.08
C GLN A 128 -3.76 -14.85 -5.09
N THR A 129 -4.17 -13.71 -5.60
CA THR A 129 -4.87 -12.70 -4.82
C THR A 129 -6.31 -13.16 -4.60
N SER A 130 -6.70 -13.38 -3.36
CA SER A 130 -8.11 -13.58 -2.99
C SER A 130 -8.67 -12.27 -2.46
N HIS A 131 -9.90 -11.93 -2.84
CA HIS A 131 -10.63 -10.79 -2.25
C HIS A 131 -11.32 -11.24 -0.96
N TRP A 132 -10.53 -11.77 -0.01
CA TRP A 132 -11.03 -12.40 1.22
C TRP A 132 -11.91 -11.44 2.07
N TRP A 133 -11.65 -10.15 2.01
CA TRP A 133 -12.42 -9.13 2.74
C TRP A 133 -13.85 -8.98 2.25
N SER A 134 -14.14 -9.29 0.98
CA SER A 134 -15.50 -9.20 0.40
C SER A 134 -16.50 -10.09 1.12
N ASN A 135 -16.03 -11.18 1.71
CA ASN A 135 -16.88 -12.12 2.44
C ASN A 135 -17.16 -11.66 3.88
N LEU A 136 -16.46 -10.66 4.37
CA LEU A 136 -16.61 -10.11 5.73
C LEU A 136 -17.59 -8.94 5.79
N SER A 137 -17.85 -8.28 4.66
CA SER A 137 -18.73 -7.09 4.58
C SER A 137 -20.23 -7.44 4.77
N GLY A 138 -20.60 -8.71 4.82
CA GLY A 138 -21.99 -9.19 4.97
C GLY A 138 -22.49 -9.34 6.41
N ASP A 139 -21.63 -9.37 7.42
CA ASP A 139 -21.98 -9.77 8.78
C ASP A 139 -22.10 -8.62 9.79
N VAL A 140 -21.91 -7.37 9.38
CA VAL A 140 -21.85 -6.21 10.31
C VAL A 140 -23.23 -5.64 10.67
N ASN A 141 -24.34 -6.16 10.10
CA ASN A 141 -25.70 -5.64 10.31
C ASN A 141 -26.67 -6.65 10.97
N SER A 142 -26.18 -7.56 11.80
CA SER A 142 -27.07 -8.43 12.58
C SER A 142 -26.62 -8.47 14.05
N ASP A 143 -26.90 -7.34 14.78
CA ASP A 143 -27.30 -7.35 16.21
C ASP A 143 -27.84 -5.97 16.61
#